data_9b7aabe56abe530e6eddeb2ba5a47d84
#
_entry.id   9b7aabe56abe530e6eddeb2ba5a47d84
#
_cell.length_a   1.000
_cell.length_b   1.000
_cell.length_c   1.000
_cell.angle_alpha   90.00
_cell.angle_beta   90.00
_cell.angle_gamma   90.00
#
_symmetry.space_group_name_H-M   'P 1'
#
loop_
_entity.id
_entity.type
_entity.pdbx_description
1 polymer ?
#
loop_
_entity_poly.entity_id
_entity_poly.type
_entity_poly.pdbx_seq_one_letter_code
_entity_poly.pdbx_strand_id
1 'polypeptide(L)'
;MSSYFDERNDKTLAAIDAILDTLPDFAREFNVGISMRTMPLTRLGYLRDIRVFCVYLTRKKFKDKQIVELELSDLASVTPTDVETFIDWLSSYTVDGKHYACKERAKERKVSSLRAMFKYFYKKERLTNDVMTKVDTPKTHLKPIIRLDVNEVVE
;
A
#
# COMPACT_ATOMS: atom_id res chain seq x y z
N MET A 1 -10.72 1.67 -33.04
CA MET A 1 -10.51 0.30 -32.55
C MET A 1 -9.48 0.27 -31.45
N SER A 2 -9.82 -0.36 -30.34
CA SER A 2 -8.90 -0.43 -29.21
C SER A 2 -7.82 -1.48 -29.45
N SER A 3 -6.60 -1.17 -29.02
CA SER A 3 -5.54 -2.15 -29.02
C SER A 3 -5.72 -3.07 -27.80
N TYR A 4 -4.99 -4.18 -27.78
CA TYR A 4 -5.00 -5.04 -26.59
C TYR A 4 -4.61 -4.27 -25.34
N PHE A 5 -3.62 -3.39 -25.46
CA PHE A 5 -3.14 -2.59 -24.34
C PHE A 5 -4.26 -1.67 -23.82
N ASP A 6 -4.99 -1.04 -24.71
CA ASP A 6 -6.09 -0.15 -24.31
C ASP A 6 -7.19 -0.91 -23.61
N GLU A 7 -7.54 -2.09 -24.11
CA GLU A 7 -8.57 -2.91 -23.48
C GLU A 7 -8.16 -3.31 -22.07
N ARG A 8 -6.90 -3.68 -21.91
CA ARG A 8 -6.39 -4.06 -20.60
C ARG A 8 -6.42 -2.89 -19.62
N ASN A 9 -6.08 -1.68 -20.09
CA ASN A 9 -6.15 -0.50 -19.27
C ASN A 9 -7.59 -0.19 -18.86
N ASP A 10 -8.54 -0.37 -19.78
CA ASP A 10 -9.94 -0.13 -19.46
C ASP A 10 -10.43 -1.07 -18.36
N LYS A 11 -10.01 -2.33 -18.40
CA LYS A 11 -10.37 -3.28 -17.34
C LYS A 11 -9.75 -2.89 -16.03
N THR A 12 -8.50 -2.43 -16.08
CA THR A 12 -7.80 -2.00 -14.86
C THR A 12 -8.47 -0.77 -14.26
N LEU A 13 -8.87 0.17 -15.10
CA LEU A 13 -9.56 1.37 -14.61
C LEU A 13 -10.91 1.01 -13.99
N ALA A 14 -11.62 0.05 -14.57
CA ALA A 14 -12.87 -0.42 -13.98
C ALA A 14 -12.62 -1.08 -12.62
N ALA A 15 -11.52 -1.85 -12.50
CA ALA A 15 -11.15 -2.46 -11.22
C ALA A 15 -10.80 -1.41 -10.18
N ILE A 16 -10.13 -0.32 -10.61
CA ILE A 16 -9.83 0.78 -9.72
C ILE A 16 -11.10 1.41 -9.19
N ASP A 17 -12.07 1.69 -10.09
CA ASP A 17 -13.33 2.28 -9.65
C ASP A 17 -14.04 1.38 -8.65
N ALA A 18 -14.04 0.07 -8.92
CA ALA A 18 -14.69 -0.88 -8.03
C ALA A 18 -14.05 -0.90 -6.64
N ILE A 19 -12.72 -0.91 -6.57
CA ILE A 19 -12.06 -0.97 -5.26
C ILE A 19 -12.22 0.36 -4.52
N LEU A 20 -12.22 1.48 -5.24
CA LEU A 20 -12.40 2.78 -4.60
C LEU A 20 -13.74 2.89 -3.89
N ASP A 21 -14.76 2.21 -4.37
CA ASP A 21 -16.07 2.21 -3.72
C ASP A 21 -16.02 1.52 -2.36
N THR A 22 -14.99 0.74 -2.08
CA THR A 22 -14.84 0.05 -0.80
C THR A 22 -13.82 0.74 0.10
N LEU A 23 -13.30 1.89 -0.31
CA LEU A 23 -12.21 2.58 0.38
C LEU A 23 -12.65 3.96 0.89
N PRO A 24 -11.88 4.52 1.83
CA PRO A 24 -12.15 5.89 2.29
C PRO A 24 -11.95 6.91 1.18
N ASP A 25 -12.54 8.08 1.36
CA ASP A 25 -12.41 9.16 0.38
C ASP A 25 -10.95 9.54 0.12
N PHE A 26 -10.08 9.44 1.13
CA PHE A 26 -8.69 9.83 0.90
C PHE A 26 -7.99 8.90 -0.11
N ALA A 27 -8.46 7.67 -0.25
CA ALA A 27 -7.88 6.78 -1.27
C ALA A 27 -8.21 7.28 -2.67
N ARG A 28 -9.42 7.84 -2.85
CA ARG A 28 -9.81 8.40 -4.13
C ARG A 28 -8.99 9.66 -4.43
N GLU A 29 -8.77 10.48 -3.42
CA GLU A 29 -7.94 11.67 -3.56
C GLU A 29 -6.52 11.29 -3.98
N PHE A 30 -5.94 10.29 -3.31
CA PHE A 30 -4.61 9.80 -3.64
C PHE A 30 -4.54 9.28 -5.08
N ASN A 31 -5.52 8.47 -5.46
CA ASN A 31 -5.54 7.89 -6.81
C ASN A 31 -5.56 8.98 -7.88
N VAL A 32 -6.38 9.99 -7.70
CA VAL A 32 -6.44 11.10 -8.65
C VAL A 32 -5.12 11.85 -8.68
N GLY A 33 -4.54 12.08 -7.50
CA GLY A 33 -3.32 12.89 -7.39
C GLY A 33 -2.10 12.28 -8.05
N ILE A 34 -2.04 10.96 -8.18
CA ILE A 34 -0.89 10.30 -8.80
C ILE A 34 -1.18 9.80 -10.20
N SER A 35 -2.39 10.09 -10.72
CA SER A 35 -2.82 9.52 -11.99
C SER A 35 -1.98 9.97 -13.18
N MET A 36 -1.40 11.16 -13.11
CA MET A 36 -0.61 11.70 -14.23
C MET A 36 0.78 11.09 -14.34
N ARG A 37 1.28 10.47 -13.28
CA ARG A 37 2.65 9.96 -13.26
C ARG A 37 2.75 8.48 -12.98
N THR A 38 1.63 7.77 -12.97
CA THR A 38 1.65 6.33 -12.72
C THR A 38 0.72 5.62 -13.69
N MET A 39 1.07 4.37 -13.98
CA MET A 39 0.21 3.54 -14.82
C MET A 39 -0.96 3.01 -14.00
N PRO A 40 -2.10 2.74 -14.65
CA PRO A 40 -3.26 2.21 -13.93
C PRO A 40 -2.98 0.97 -13.11
N LEU A 41 -2.19 0.04 -13.64
CA LEU A 41 -1.91 -1.20 -12.91
C LEU A 41 -1.14 -0.94 -11.62
N THR A 42 -0.23 0.04 -11.65
CA THR A 42 0.51 0.44 -10.44
C THR A 42 -0.45 1.01 -9.41
N ARG A 43 -1.37 1.86 -9.83
CA ARG A 43 -2.34 2.45 -8.91
C ARG A 43 -3.25 1.39 -8.30
N LEU A 44 -3.69 0.43 -9.12
CA LEU A 44 -4.52 -0.66 -8.61
C LEU A 44 -3.78 -1.44 -7.52
N GLY A 45 -2.49 -1.70 -7.74
CA GLY A 45 -1.68 -2.37 -6.73
C GLY A 45 -1.61 -1.58 -5.44
N TYR A 46 -1.37 -0.27 -5.54
CA TYR A 46 -1.36 0.59 -4.36
C TYR A 46 -2.69 0.52 -3.61
N LEU A 47 -3.80 0.62 -4.34
CA LEU A 47 -5.12 0.65 -3.69
C LEU A 47 -5.45 -0.67 -3.01
N ARG A 48 -5.05 -1.78 -3.60
CA ARG A 48 -5.24 -3.08 -2.96
C ARG A 48 -4.47 -3.17 -1.65
N ASP A 49 -3.23 -2.69 -1.65
CA ASP A 49 -2.41 -2.71 -0.44
C ASP A 49 -2.95 -1.74 0.61
N ILE A 50 -3.40 -0.57 0.18
CA ILE A 50 -4.01 0.41 1.08
C ILE A 50 -5.27 -0.18 1.72
N ARG A 51 -6.04 -0.95 0.96
CA ARG A 51 -7.23 -1.58 1.51
C ARG A 51 -6.88 -2.55 2.63
N VAL A 52 -5.82 -3.33 2.47
CA VAL A 52 -5.38 -4.23 3.54
C VAL A 52 -5.01 -3.44 4.80
N PHE A 53 -4.34 -2.31 4.62
CA PHE A 53 -4.00 -1.45 5.75
C PHE A 53 -5.27 -0.91 6.43
N CYS A 54 -6.25 -0.50 5.64
CA CYS A 54 -7.52 -0.01 6.19
C CYS A 54 -8.26 -1.12 6.96
N VAL A 55 -8.22 -2.35 6.47
CA VAL A 55 -8.79 -3.48 7.19
C VAL A 55 -8.11 -3.62 8.56
N TYR A 56 -6.78 -3.54 8.56
CA TYR A 56 -6.02 -3.62 9.80
C TYR A 56 -6.44 -2.50 10.77
N LEU A 57 -6.52 -1.27 10.26
CA LEU A 57 -6.84 -0.12 11.10
C LEU A 57 -8.21 -0.25 11.76
N THR A 58 -9.20 -0.74 11.00
CA THR A 58 -10.55 -0.85 11.56
C THR A 58 -10.67 -2.03 12.51
N ARG A 59 -9.78 -3.00 12.44
CA ARG A 59 -9.78 -4.12 13.37
C ARG A 59 -9.00 -3.84 14.65
N LYS A 60 -7.95 -3.03 14.56
CA LYS A 60 -7.01 -2.89 15.66
C LYS A 60 -6.98 -1.52 16.32
N LYS A 61 -7.30 -0.47 15.58
CA LYS A 61 -7.18 0.88 16.13
C LYS A 61 -8.51 1.65 16.11
N PHE A 62 -9.23 1.63 15.00
CA PHE A 62 -10.49 2.37 14.85
C PHE A 62 -11.64 1.38 14.77
N LYS A 63 -11.86 0.67 15.87
CA LYS A 63 -12.76 -0.48 15.89
C LYS A 63 -14.23 -0.12 15.72
N ASP A 64 -14.58 1.14 15.91
CA ASP A 64 -15.96 1.62 15.77
C ASP A 64 -16.26 2.16 14.39
N LYS A 65 -15.29 2.07 13.45
CA LYS A 65 -15.48 2.59 12.10
C LYS A 65 -15.48 1.49 11.05
N GLN A 66 -16.23 1.72 9.98
CA GLN A 66 -16.12 0.92 8.78
C GLN A 66 -14.97 1.47 7.95
N ILE A 67 -14.49 0.67 6.99
CA ILE A 67 -13.36 1.10 6.15
C ILE A 67 -13.66 2.42 5.46
N VAL A 68 -14.85 2.55 4.87
CA VAL A 68 -15.21 3.77 4.13
C VAL A 68 -15.35 4.99 5.02
N GLU A 69 -15.46 4.79 6.33
CA GLU A 69 -15.63 5.90 7.27
C GLU A 69 -14.30 6.47 7.76
N LEU A 70 -13.17 5.82 7.43
CA LEU A 70 -11.88 6.34 7.82
C LEU A 70 -11.64 7.69 7.15
N GLU A 71 -10.97 8.58 7.85
CA GLU A 71 -10.72 9.94 7.38
C GLU A 71 -9.23 10.22 7.40
N LEU A 72 -8.83 11.27 6.72
CA LEU A 72 -7.43 11.67 6.70
C LEU A 72 -6.92 11.97 8.11
N SER A 73 -7.79 12.50 8.98
CA SER A 73 -7.44 12.73 10.38
C SER A 73 -7.09 11.43 11.10
N ASP A 74 -7.71 10.32 10.68
CA ASP A 74 -7.36 9.03 11.26
C ASP A 74 -5.95 8.63 10.85
N LEU A 75 -5.58 8.87 9.59
CA LEU A 75 -4.20 8.62 9.14
C LEU A 75 -3.21 9.49 9.91
N ALA A 76 -3.60 10.71 10.24
CA ALA A 76 -2.72 11.62 10.98
C ALA A 76 -2.39 11.07 12.37
N SER A 77 -3.24 10.23 12.91
CA SER A 77 -3.03 9.66 14.25
C SER A 77 -2.27 8.33 14.24
N VAL A 78 -1.96 7.81 13.05
CA VAL A 78 -1.20 6.56 12.94
C VAL A 78 0.24 6.82 13.37
N THR A 79 0.74 5.96 14.25
CA THR A 79 2.10 6.08 14.79
C THR A 79 3.04 5.12 14.09
N PRO A 80 4.36 5.33 14.21
CA PRO A 80 5.32 4.35 13.67
C PRO A 80 5.08 2.95 14.23
N THR A 81 4.75 2.85 15.52
CA THR A 81 4.46 1.54 16.12
C THR A 81 3.23 0.90 15.48
N ASP A 82 2.21 1.70 15.17
CA ASP A 82 1.02 1.16 14.47
C ASP A 82 1.41 0.51 13.15
N VAL A 83 2.28 1.17 12.39
CA VAL A 83 2.70 0.64 11.09
C VAL A 83 3.55 -0.61 11.27
N GLU A 84 4.47 -0.59 12.23
CA GLU A 84 5.32 -1.76 12.48
C GLU A 84 4.50 -2.96 12.93
N THR A 85 3.49 -2.71 13.75
CA THR A 85 2.57 -3.77 14.18
C THR A 85 1.76 -4.30 13.00
N PHE A 86 1.37 -3.41 12.09
CA PHE A 86 0.70 -3.82 10.86
C PHE A 86 1.60 -4.75 10.04
N ILE A 87 2.87 -4.40 9.89
CA ILE A 87 3.80 -5.22 9.12
C ILE A 87 3.92 -6.62 9.73
N ASP A 88 3.98 -6.70 11.05
CA ASP A 88 4.01 -7.99 11.73
C ASP A 88 2.70 -8.75 11.51
N TRP A 89 1.58 -8.04 11.59
CA TRP A 89 0.26 -8.64 11.39
C TRP A 89 0.14 -9.27 10.00
N LEU A 90 0.84 -8.74 9.01
CA LEU A 90 0.81 -9.29 7.65
C LEU A 90 1.34 -10.71 7.56
N SER A 91 2.03 -11.20 8.58
CA SER A 91 2.56 -12.56 8.58
C SER A 91 1.45 -13.60 8.52
N SER A 92 0.26 -13.27 9.06
CA SER A 92 -0.88 -14.18 9.02
C SER A 92 -2.14 -13.36 9.29
N TYR A 93 -3.00 -13.24 8.28
CA TYR A 93 -4.21 -12.45 8.44
C TYR A 93 -5.29 -12.95 7.49
N THR A 94 -6.54 -12.57 7.78
CA THR A 94 -7.69 -12.96 6.97
C THR A 94 -8.44 -11.72 6.54
N VAL A 95 -8.76 -11.63 5.25
CA VAL A 95 -9.54 -10.54 4.69
C VAL A 95 -10.58 -11.15 3.76
N ASP A 96 -11.84 -10.73 3.93
CA ASP A 96 -12.94 -11.20 3.09
C ASP A 96 -13.01 -12.74 3.08
N GLY A 97 -12.76 -13.35 4.23
CA GLY A 97 -12.87 -14.79 4.36
C GLY A 97 -11.69 -15.58 3.83
N LYS A 98 -10.69 -14.91 3.30
CA LYS A 98 -9.51 -15.58 2.73
C LYS A 98 -8.29 -15.32 3.60
N HIS A 99 -7.52 -16.37 3.85
CA HIS A 99 -6.30 -16.28 4.67
C HIS A 99 -5.09 -15.95 3.82
N TYR A 100 -4.25 -15.06 4.33
CA TYR A 100 -3.02 -14.64 3.68
C TYR A 100 -1.86 -14.73 4.65
N ALA A 101 -0.67 -14.92 4.09
CA ALA A 101 0.56 -14.91 4.86
C ALA A 101 1.63 -14.25 4.01
N CYS A 102 2.04 -13.05 4.39
CA CYS A 102 3.06 -12.32 3.66
C CYS A 102 4.45 -12.66 4.16
N LYS A 103 5.36 -12.94 3.24
CA LYS A 103 6.77 -13.06 3.55
C LYS A 103 7.43 -11.72 3.24
N GLU A 104 8.74 -11.66 3.37
CA GLU A 104 9.45 -10.39 3.33
C GLU A 104 9.17 -9.55 2.08
N ARG A 105 9.20 -10.19 0.90
CA ARG A 105 8.98 -9.46 -0.34
C ARG A 105 7.59 -8.87 -0.43
N ALA A 106 6.58 -9.62 -0.03
CA ALA A 106 5.20 -9.12 -0.05
C ALA A 106 5.02 -8.00 0.97
N LYS A 107 5.68 -8.10 2.12
CA LYS A 107 5.64 -7.04 3.12
C LYS A 107 6.29 -5.77 2.58
N GLU A 108 7.44 -5.91 1.92
CA GLU A 108 8.11 -4.75 1.33
C GLU A 108 7.23 -4.05 0.30
N ARG A 109 6.53 -4.83 -0.53
CA ARG A 109 5.65 -4.24 -1.53
C ARG A 109 4.55 -3.43 -0.87
N LYS A 110 3.92 -3.98 0.18
CA LYS A 110 2.85 -3.27 0.88
C LYS A 110 3.38 -2.03 1.60
N VAL A 111 4.57 -2.12 2.16
CA VAL A 111 5.20 -0.96 2.77
C VAL A 111 5.45 0.13 1.73
N SER A 112 5.89 -0.26 0.53
CA SER A 112 6.11 0.70 -0.56
C SER A 112 4.83 1.43 -0.93
N SER A 113 3.70 0.71 -0.95
CA SER A 113 2.40 1.32 -1.23
C SER A 113 2.04 2.36 -0.17
N LEU A 114 2.28 2.03 1.11
CA LEU A 114 2.01 2.98 2.19
C LEU A 114 2.95 4.18 2.12
N ARG A 115 4.22 3.96 1.76
CA ARG A 115 5.14 5.08 1.60
C ARG A 115 4.65 6.04 0.54
N ALA A 116 4.17 5.51 -0.58
CA ALA A 116 3.66 6.35 -1.67
C ALA A 116 2.49 7.20 -1.19
N MET A 117 1.57 6.60 -0.43
CA MET A 117 0.39 7.31 0.04
C MET A 117 0.73 8.39 1.07
N PHE A 118 1.49 8.04 2.10
CA PHE A 118 1.82 9.00 3.15
C PHE A 118 2.69 10.13 2.61
N LYS A 119 3.62 9.80 1.72
CA LYS A 119 4.46 10.80 1.10
C LYS A 119 3.64 11.78 0.27
N TYR A 120 2.66 11.25 -0.47
CA TYR A 120 1.78 12.09 -1.27
C TYR A 120 1.06 13.12 -0.41
N PHE A 121 0.42 12.66 0.67
CA PHE A 121 -0.34 13.57 1.52
C PHE A 121 0.56 14.54 2.26
N TYR A 122 1.75 14.11 2.64
CA TYR A 122 2.69 15.01 3.29
C TYR A 122 3.14 16.11 2.32
N LYS A 123 3.47 15.76 1.09
CA LYS A 123 3.89 16.74 0.09
C LYS A 123 2.77 17.73 -0.26
N LYS A 124 1.54 17.28 -0.21
CA LYS A 124 0.39 18.13 -0.49
C LYS A 124 -0.07 18.89 0.75
N GLU A 125 0.68 18.78 1.84
CA GLU A 125 0.37 19.45 3.11
C GLU A 125 -1.00 19.04 3.67
N ARG A 126 -1.44 17.83 3.33
CA ARG A 126 -2.65 17.26 3.91
C ARG A 126 -2.34 16.56 5.22
N LEU A 127 -1.10 16.19 5.44
CA LEU A 127 -0.59 15.64 6.68
C LEU A 127 0.60 16.47 7.12
N THR A 128 0.75 16.66 8.43
CA THR A 128 1.87 17.44 8.96
C THR A 128 3.13 16.60 9.11
N ASN A 129 2.98 15.28 9.10
CA ASN A 129 4.10 14.35 9.23
C ASN A 129 3.97 13.24 8.21
N ASP A 130 5.11 12.64 7.89
CA ASP A 130 5.14 11.40 7.11
C ASP A 130 5.63 10.31 8.05
N VAL A 131 4.69 9.54 8.58
CA VAL A 131 4.99 8.52 9.58
C VAL A 131 5.94 7.46 9.05
N MET A 132 5.91 7.21 7.74
CA MET A 132 6.73 6.15 7.14
C MET A 132 8.21 6.46 7.21
N THR A 133 8.60 7.73 7.39
CA THR A 133 10.03 8.07 7.53
C THR A 133 10.61 7.57 8.85
N LYS A 134 9.75 7.19 9.79
CA LYS A 134 10.18 6.74 11.12
C LYS A 134 9.92 5.26 11.34
N VAL A 135 9.55 4.53 10.29
CA VAL A 135 9.22 3.12 10.39
C VAL A 135 10.39 2.27 9.92
N ASP A 136 10.77 1.28 10.72
CA ASP A 136 11.73 0.28 10.30
C ASP A 136 11.02 -0.71 9.41
N THR A 137 11.56 -0.94 8.22
CA THR A 137 10.89 -1.77 7.23
C THR A 137 11.68 -3.03 6.95
N PRO A 138 10.98 -4.11 6.57
CA PRO A 138 11.68 -5.33 6.21
C PRO A 138 12.53 -5.10 4.97
N LYS A 139 13.63 -5.82 4.87
CA LYS A 139 14.51 -5.75 3.72
C LYS A 139 14.70 -7.14 3.16
N THR A 140 14.83 -7.19 1.84
CA THR A 140 15.15 -8.44 1.17
C THR A 140 16.67 -8.54 1.12
N HIS A 141 17.22 -9.44 1.90
CA HIS A 141 18.67 -9.52 2.05
C HIS A 141 19.37 -10.28 0.94
N LEU A 142 18.63 -11.01 0.16
CA LEU A 142 19.23 -11.90 -0.82
C LEU A 142 19.89 -11.20 -2.00
N LYS A 143 19.36 -10.06 -2.39
CA LYS A 143 19.82 -9.40 -3.60
C LYS A 143 21.30 -9.08 -3.60
N PRO A 144 21.81 -8.34 -2.62
CA PRO A 144 23.23 -7.99 -2.67
C PRO A 144 24.13 -9.20 -2.53
N ILE A 145 23.72 -10.16 -1.72
CA ILE A 145 24.52 -11.35 -1.50
C ILE A 145 24.69 -12.13 -2.78
N ILE A 146 23.61 -12.32 -3.51
CA ILE A 146 23.64 -13.08 -4.74
C ILE A 146 24.59 -12.44 -5.75
N ARG A 147 24.51 -11.12 -5.87
CA ARG A 147 25.35 -10.43 -6.82
C ARG A 147 26.82 -10.52 -6.48
N LEU A 148 27.12 -10.41 -5.22
CA LEU A 148 28.50 -10.49 -4.77
C LEU A 148 29.07 -11.86 -5.02
N ASP A 149 28.30 -12.88 -4.74
CA ASP A 149 28.76 -14.23 -4.96
C ASP A 149 29.13 -14.45 -6.40
N VAL A 150 28.32 -13.97 -7.31
CA VAL A 150 28.61 -14.11 -8.72
C VAL A 150 29.89 -13.41 -9.08
N ASN A 151 30.06 -12.21 -8.58
CA ASN A 151 31.25 -11.46 -8.89
C ASN A 151 32.51 -12.14 -8.37
N GLU A 152 32.41 -12.67 -7.21
CA GLU A 152 33.57 -13.33 -6.63
C GLU A 152 33.92 -14.59 -7.37
N VAL A 153 32.93 -15.28 -7.82
CA VAL A 153 33.17 -16.51 -8.56
C VAL A 153 33.97 -16.23 -9.83
N VAL A 154 33.79 -15.07 -10.39
CA VAL A 154 34.48 -14.70 -11.60
C VAL A 154 36.00 -14.76 -11.44
N GLU A 155 36.48 -14.53 -10.28
CA GLU A 155 37.91 -14.61 -10.08
C GLU A 155 38.42 -15.98 -10.41
#